data_7c1393883ef66661181734ff3e773c36
#
_entry.id   7c1393883ef66661181734ff3e773c36
#
_cell.length_a   1.000
_cell.length_b   1.000
_cell.length_c   1.000
_cell.angle_alpha   90.00
_cell.angle_beta   90.00
_cell.angle_gamma   90.00
#
_symmetry.space_group_name_H-M   'P 1'
#
loop_
_entity.id
_entity.type
_entity.pdbx_description
1 polymer ?
#
loop_
_entity_poly.entity_id
_entity_poly.type
_entity_poly.pdbx_seq_one_letter_code
_entity_poly.pdbx_strand_id
1 'polypeptide(L)'
;VEGTEDTAFVELRDIEFAYGPVQVLFGVSFTVAKGEILGLLGTNGAGKSTVLRVLAGLEAPAHGTVSFDGRDVTDTPAEKLCTSGVALVMGGKAVFPDLTVHENLQLAGFTIRSGLDDRIDRELERFPQLAKRLDSKGGSLSGGEQQQLALAKALLLDPTLLCIDELSLGLSPVIVSELFDVIRKVNADGCTCVLVEQSLNVAAQLCQRAVFLEKGVVKFDGMAGELLERGDLARAVFLGDGENGHRRNNKAKK
;
A
#
# COMPACT_ATOMS: atom_id res chain seq x y z
N VAL A 1 -13.13 -14.41 -33.00
CA VAL A 1 -12.56 -14.57 -31.67
C VAL A 1 -12.80 -13.22 -31.01
N GLU A 2 -13.92 -13.10 -30.29
CA GLU A 2 -14.23 -11.93 -29.49
C GLU A 2 -13.22 -11.91 -28.34
N GLY A 3 -12.37 -10.88 -28.33
CA GLY A 3 -11.51 -10.58 -27.20
C GLY A 3 -12.41 -10.19 -26.02
N THR A 4 -12.42 -11.00 -24.96
CA THR A 4 -12.87 -10.55 -23.66
C THR A 4 -12.03 -9.32 -23.31
N GLU A 5 -12.63 -8.13 -23.35
CA GLU A 5 -12.07 -6.96 -22.69
C GLU A 5 -11.90 -7.38 -21.21
N ASP A 6 -10.66 -7.59 -20.84
CA ASP A 6 -10.27 -7.90 -19.46
C ASP A 6 -10.55 -6.61 -18.68
N THR A 7 -11.78 -6.50 -18.18
CA THR A 7 -12.25 -5.30 -17.46
C THR A 7 -11.38 -5.14 -16.24
N ALA A 8 -10.63 -4.05 -16.18
CA ALA A 8 -9.78 -3.70 -15.06
C ALA A 8 -10.58 -3.79 -13.74
N PHE A 9 -10.03 -4.46 -12.73
CA PHE A 9 -10.65 -4.54 -11.40
C PHE A 9 -10.58 -3.20 -10.67
N VAL A 10 -9.46 -2.49 -10.85
CA VAL A 10 -9.29 -1.09 -10.44
C VAL A 10 -8.78 -0.31 -11.64
N GLU A 11 -9.33 0.87 -11.87
CA GLU A 11 -8.85 1.81 -12.86
C GLU A 11 -8.79 3.22 -12.28
N LEU A 12 -7.64 3.86 -12.43
CA LEU A 12 -7.47 5.30 -12.27
C LEU A 12 -7.32 5.90 -13.66
N ARG A 13 -8.08 6.96 -13.95
CA ARG A 13 -8.03 7.65 -15.24
C ARG A 13 -7.87 9.15 -15.01
N ASP A 14 -6.75 9.71 -15.47
CA ASP A 14 -6.43 11.13 -15.48
C ASP A 14 -6.57 11.81 -14.11
N ILE A 15 -6.12 11.11 -13.05
CA ILE A 15 -6.24 11.60 -11.67
C ILE A 15 -5.34 12.81 -11.45
N GLU A 16 -5.95 13.94 -11.11
CA GLU A 16 -5.27 15.13 -10.60
C GLU A 16 -5.65 15.38 -9.14
N PHE A 17 -4.67 15.72 -8.33
CA PHE A 17 -4.90 15.99 -6.91
C PHE A 17 -3.93 17.03 -6.37
N ALA A 18 -4.42 17.92 -5.47
CA ALA A 18 -3.63 18.94 -4.80
C ALA A 18 -3.96 19.03 -3.30
N TYR A 19 -2.96 19.22 -2.46
CA TYR A 19 -3.13 19.65 -1.07
C TYR A 19 -3.09 21.19 -0.99
N GLY A 20 -4.26 21.82 -0.89
CA GLY A 20 -4.36 23.26 -0.99
C GLY A 20 -3.78 23.79 -2.30
N PRO A 21 -2.77 24.68 -2.28
CA PRO A 21 -2.18 25.22 -3.51
C PRO A 21 -1.11 24.31 -4.16
N VAL A 22 -0.78 23.17 -3.52
CA VAL A 22 0.31 22.30 -3.96
C VAL A 22 -0.26 21.11 -4.72
N GLN A 23 -0.14 21.12 -6.04
CA GLN A 23 -0.52 19.96 -6.86
C GLN A 23 0.50 18.82 -6.69
N VAL A 24 0.00 17.61 -6.51
CA VAL A 24 0.78 16.40 -6.22
C VAL A 24 0.62 15.34 -7.32
N LEU A 25 -0.58 15.19 -7.89
CA LEU A 25 -0.85 14.27 -8.99
C LEU A 25 -1.24 15.04 -10.23
N PHE A 26 -0.70 14.64 -11.39
CA PHE A 26 -0.80 15.34 -12.66
C PHE A 26 -1.23 14.35 -13.76
N GLY A 27 -2.53 13.96 -13.77
CA GLY A 27 -3.09 13.05 -14.77
C GLY A 27 -2.60 11.60 -14.61
N VAL A 28 -2.60 11.07 -13.38
CA VAL A 28 -2.20 9.69 -13.11
C VAL A 28 -3.23 8.72 -13.64
N SER A 29 -2.80 7.81 -14.53
CA SER A 29 -3.65 6.77 -15.11
C SER A 29 -2.94 5.43 -15.07
N PHE A 30 -3.59 4.39 -14.54
CA PHE A 30 -3.17 2.99 -14.61
C PHE A 30 -4.35 2.08 -14.22
N THR A 31 -4.20 0.78 -14.49
CA THR A 31 -5.18 -0.24 -14.13
C THR A 31 -4.58 -1.28 -13.21
N VAL A 32 -5.42 -2.05 -12.52
CA VAL A 32 -5.03 -3.24 -11.76
C VAL A 32 -5.98 -4.36 -12.13
N ALA A 33 -5.45 -5.51 -12.53
CA ALA A 33 -6.26 -6.68 -12.83
C ALA A 33 -6.73 -7.37 -11.54
N LYS A 34 -7.83 -8.11 -11.60
CA LYS A 34 -8.32 -8.88 -10.46
C LYS A 34 -7.30 -9.96 -10.07
N GLY A 35 -6.96 -10.03 -8.79
CA GLY A 35 -5.96 -10.97 -8.27
C GLY A 35 -4.52 -10.59 -8.59
N GLU A 36 -4.27 -9.40 -9.14
CA GLU A 36 -2.91 -8.88 -9.35
C GLU A 36 -2.29 -8.37 -8.05
N ILE A 37 -0.97 -8.53 -7.89
CA ILE A 37 -0.16 -7.76 -6.95
C ILE A 37 0.61 -6.72 -7.76
N LEU A 38 0.13 -5.48 -7.75
CA LEU A 38 0.77 -4.35 -8.43
C LEU A 38 1.73 -3.62 -7.50
N GLY A 39 2.96 -3.39 -7.97
CA GLY A 39 3.92 -2.50 -7.30
C GLY A 39 3.74 -1.04 -7.74
N LEU A 40 3.47 -0.12 -6.83
CA LEU A 40 3.51 1.32 -7.09
C LEU A 40 4.80 1.89 -6.54
N LEU A 41 5.74 2.17 -7.43
CA LEU A 41 7.11 2.56 -7.15
C LEU A 41 7.35 4.05 -7.45
N GLY A 42 8.41 4.61 -6.90
CA GLY A 42 8.80 5.99 -7.16
C GLY A 42 9.60 6.60 -6.03
N THR A 43 10.20 7.76 -6.29
CA THR A 43 10.96 8.51 -5.30
C THR A 43 10.09 9.04 -4.15
N ASN A 44 10.72 9.46 -3.05
CA ASN A 44 10.02 10.13 -1.96
C ASN A 44 9.37 11.43 -2.49
N GLY A 45 8.11 11.63 -2.10
CA GLY A 45 7.32 12.77 -2.59
C GLY A 45 6.78 12.61 -4.02
N ALA A 46 6.91 11.43 -4.67
CA ALA A 46 6.36 11.21 -6.00
C ALA A 46 4.83 11.16 -6.07
N GLY A 47 4.13 11.10 -4.94
CA GLY A 47 2.67 11.05 -4.87
C GLY A 47 2.09 9.64 -4.61
N LYS A 48 2.92 8.63 -4.34
CA LYS A 48 2.47 7.23 -4.14
C LYS A 48 1.41 7.08 -3.05
N SER A 49 1.67 7.56 -1.85
CA SER A 49 0.70 7.51 -0.74
C SER A 49 -0.56 8.31 -1.05
N THR A 50 -0.47 9.39 -1.84
CA THR A 50 -1.63 10.16 -2.29
C THR A 50 -2.50 9.32 -3.24
N VAL A 51 -1.89 8.55 -4.16
CA VAL A 51 -2.62 7.61 -5.01
C VAL A 51 -3.37 6.58 -4.17
N LEU A 52 -2.74 5.97 -3.16
CA LEU A 52 -3.43 5.02 -2.27
C LEU A 52 -4.57 5.68 -1.48
N ARG A 53 -4.40 6.93 -1.04
CA ARG A 53 -5.46 7.68 -0.33
C ARG A 53 -6.65 7.96 -1.24
N VAL A 54 -6.40 8.29 -2.51
CA VAL A 54 -7.46 8.44 -3.52
C VAL A 54 -8.17 7.10 -3.77
N LEU A 55 -7.44 6.00 -3.96
CA LEU A 55 -8.01 4.66 -4.12
C LEU A 55 -8.86 4.21 -2.93
N ALA A 56 -8.46 4.60 -1.72
CA ALA A 56 -9.19 4.26 -0.49
C ALA A 56 -10.32 5.25 -0.15
N GLY A 57 -10.59 6.27 -0.98
CA GLY A 57 -11.63 7.28 -0.76
C GLY A 57 -11.34 8.22 0.42
N LEU A 58 -10.10 8.30 0.87
CA LEU A 58 -9.66 9.25 1.90
C LEU A 58 -9.44 10.65 1.33
N GLU A 59 -9.18 10.74 0.03
CA GLU A 59 -9.03 11.98 -0.71
C GLU A 59 -9.84 11.88 -2.01
N ALA A 60 -10.60 12.89 -2.35
CA ALA A 60 -11.30 12.99 -3.63
C ALA A 60 -10.41 13.68 -4.66
N PRO A 61 -10.22 13.13 -5.87
CA PRO A 61 -9.44 13.78 -6.90
C PRO A 61 -10.11 15.06 -7.39
N ALA A 62 -9.31 16.07 -7.79
CA ALA A 62 -9.84 17.30 -8.38
C ALA A 62 -10.36 17.08 -9.82
N HIS A 63 -9.71 16.15 -10.54
CA HIS A 63 -10.08 15.70 -11.88
C HIS A 63 -9.79 14.22 -12.04
N GLY A 64 -10.40 13.62 -13.05
CA GLY A 64 -10.26 12.19 -13.35
C GLY A 64 -11.30 11.32 -12.67
N THR A 65 -11.19 10.01 -12.86
CA THR A 65 -12.15 9.03 -12.34
C THR A 65 -11.42 7.82 -11.73
N VAL A 66 -12.03 7.25 -10.70
CA VAL A 66 -11.61 5.99 -10.08
C VAL A 66 -12.72 4.98 -10.23
N SER A 67 -12.43 3.82 -10.81
CA SER A 67 -13.37 2.70 -10.82
C SER A 67 -12.85 1.52 -10.02
N PHE A 68 -13.77 0.80 -9.37
CA PHE A 68 -13.52 -0.39 -8.58
C PHE A 68 -14.61 -1.42 -8.87
N ASP A 69 -14.20 -2.61 -9.27
CA ASP A 69 -15.09 -3.74 -9.65
C ASP A 69 -16.18 -3.29 -10.66
N GLY A 70 -15.75 -2.54 -11.69
CA GLY A 70 -16.61 -2.02 -12.77
C GLY A 70 -17.55 -0.87 -12.38
N ARG A 71 -17.40 -0.30 -11.18
CA ARG A 71 -18.24 0.82 -10.69
C ARG A 71 -17.41 2.07 -10.52
N ASP A 72 -17.95 3.22 -10.92
CA ASP A 72 -17.37 4.51 -10.59
C ASP A 72 -17.47 4.75 -9.07
N VAL A 73 -16.34 4.97 -8.44
CA VAL A 73 -16.21 5.21 -6.99
C VAL A 73 -15.51 6.53 -6.68
N THR A 74 -15.36 7.40 -7.66
CA THR A 74 -14.56 8.65 -7.59
C THR A 74 -14.90 9.50 -6.37
N ASP A 75 -16.19 9.69 -6.10
CA ASP A 75 -16.68 10.50 -4.96
C ASP A 75 -17.18 9.63 -3.80
N THR A 76 -16.78 8.36 -3.76
CA THR A 76 -17.23 7.44 -2.72
C THR A 76 -16.36 7.57 -1.47
N PRO A 77 -16.93 7.94 -0.30
CA PRO A 77 -16.16 8.11 0.91
C PRO A 77 -15.58 6.78 1.42
N ALA A 78 -14.46 6.88 2.15
CA ALA A 78 -13.68 5.73 2.62
C ALA A 78 -14.51 4.69 3.40
N GLU A 79 -15.50 5.11 4.20
CA GLU A 79 -16.36 4.19 4.96
C GLU A 79 -17.16 3.26 4.05
N LYS A 80 -17.62 3.78 2.91
CA LYS A 80 -18.35 2.98 1.93
C LYS A 80 -17.41 2.07 1.15
N LEU A 81 -16.23 2.56 0.76
CA LEU A 81 -15.21 1.73 0.10
C LEU A 81 -14.73 0.62 1.00
N CYS A 82 -14.51 0.89 2.28
CA CYS A 82 -14.16 -0.13 3.27
C CYS A 82 -15.22 -1.25 3.33
N THR A 83 -16.50 -0.89 3.39
CA THR A 83 -17.60 -1.88 3.38
C THR A 83 -17.77 -2.58 2.03
N SER A 84 -17.23 -2.02 0.94
CA SER A 84 -17.20 -2.64 -0.39
C SER A 84 -15.96 -3.52 -0.61
N GLY A 85 -15.10 -3.69 0.39
CA GLY A 85 -13.94 -4.57 0.35
C GLY A 85 -12.60 -3.89 0.03
N VAL A 86 -12.49 -2.56 0.14
CA VAL A 86 -11.22 -1.85 0.03
C VAL A 86 -10.61 -1.65 1.41
N ALA A 87 -9.38 -2.12 1.64
CA ALA A 87 -8.63 -1.88 2.87
C ALA A 87 -7.30 -1.16 2.57
N LEU A 88 -6.92 -0.25 3.48
CA LEU A 88 -5.65 0.49 3.40
C LEU A 88 -4.83 0.26 4.67
N VAL A 89 -3.60 -0.21 4.49
CA VAL A 89 -2.56 -0.26 5.52
C VAL A 89 -1.62 0.92 5.31
N MET A 90 -1.60 1.86 6.24
CA MET A 90 -0.67 3.00 6.20
C MET A 90 0.58 2.70 7.01
N GLY A 91 1.75 2.97 6.45
CA GLY A 91 3.04 2.80 7.14
C GLY A 91 3.12 3.58 8.45
N GLY A 92 3.55 2.92 9.52
CA GLY A 92 3.95 3.55 10.78
C GLY A 92 2.85 4.16 11.66
N LYS A 93 1.55 4.16 11.24
CA LYS A 93 0.46 4.84 11.96
C LYS A 93 -0.81 4.00 12.15
N ALA A 94 -0.77 2.72 11.81
CA ALA A 94 -1.96 1.89 11.79
C ALA A 94 -2.30 1.21 13.14
N VAL A 95 -1.50 1.42 14.17
CA VAL A 95 -1.67 0.81 15.51
C VAL A 95 -2.06 1.87 16.54
N PHE A 96 -3.04 1.56 17.37
CA PHE A 96 -3.37 2.37 18.55
C PHE A 96 -2.43 1.98 19.70
N PRO A 97 -1.47 2.85 20.08
CA PRO A 97 -0.37 2.46 20.97
C PRO A 97 -0.81 2.15 22.41
N ASP A 98 -1.90 2.77 22.87
CA ASP A 98 -2.40 2.62 24.23
C ASP A 98 -3.35 1.43 24.40
N LEU A 99 -3.87 0.89 23.31
CA LEU A 99 -4.70 -0.31 23.28
C LEU A 99 -3.83 -1.57 23.20
N THR A 100 -4.32 -2.67 23.79
CA THR A 100 -3.71 -4.00 23.62
C THR A 100 -3.82 -4.48 22.17
N VAL A 101 -3.08 -5.54 21.82
CA VAL A 101 -3.21 -6.21 20.50
C VAL A 101 -4.66 -6.64 20.29
N HIS A 102 -5.26 -7.28 21.28
CA HIS A 102 -6.66 -7.74 21.21
C HIS A 102 -7.63 -6.57 20.98
N GLU A 103 -7.53 -5.49 21.78
CA GLU A 103 -8.36 -4.30 21.62
C GLU A 103 -8.17 -3.60 20.27
N ASN A 104 -6.94 -3.59 19.74
CA ASN A 104 -6.67 -3.09 18.39
C ASN A 104 -7.43 -3.89 17.32
N LEU A 105 -7.44 -5.23 17.45
CA LEU A 105 -8.17 -6.11 16.53
C LEU A 105 -9.69 -5.94 16.68
N GLN A 106 -10.20 -5.92 17.91
CA GLN A 106 -11.63 -5.68 18.17
C GLN A 106 -12.10 -4.35 17.58
N LEU A 107 -11.32 -3.28 17.77
CA LEU A 107 -11.66 -1.95 17.24
C LEU A 107 -11.63 -1.93 15.72
N ALA A 108 -10.69 -2.64 15.07
CA ALA A 108 -10.65 -2.74 13.61
C ALA A 108 -11.88 -3.47 13.04
N GLY A 109 -12.38 -4.46 13.78
CA GLY A 109 -13.56 -5.23 13.40
C GLY A 109 -14.90 -4.64 13.86
N PHE A 110 -14.97 -3.39 14.35
CA PHE A 110 -16.20 -2.83 14.95
C PHE A 110 -17.42 -2.81 14.01
N THR A 111 -17.21 -2.84 12.69
CA THR A 111 -18.28 -2.92 11.69
C THR A 111 -18.77 -4.34 11.42
N ILE A 112 -18.06 -5.36 11.90
CA ILE A 112 -18.35 -6.77 11.71
C ILE A 112 -19.46 -7.16 12.70
N ARG A 113 -20.65 -7.47 12.18
CA ARG A 113 -21.84 -7.73 13.01
C ARG A 113 -21.84 -9.10 13.69
N SER A 114 -21.11 -10.08 13.14
CA SER A 114 -21.06 -11.45 13.67
C SER A 114 -19.76 -12.14 13.25
N GLY A 115 -19.26 -13.08 14.08
CA GLY A 115 -18.08 -13.88 13.78
C GLY A 115 -16.76 -13.08 13.88
N LEU A 116 -16.72 -11.98 14.65
CA LEU A 116 -15.50 -11.22 14.85
C LEU A 116 -14.41 -12.03 15.55
N ASP A 117 -14.78 -12.81 16.58
CA ASP A 117 -13.81 -13.64 17.32
C ASP A 117 -13.18 -14.70 16.41
N ASP A 118 -13.97 -15.38 15.58
CA ASP A 118 -13.47 -16.35 14.59
C ASP A 118 -12.50 -15.71 13.59
N ARG A 119 -12.77 -14.45 13.20
CA ARG A 119 -11.86 -13.69 12.32
C ARG A 119 -10.59 -13.29 13.03
N ILE A 120 -10.68 -12.87 14.29
CA ILE A 120 -9.51 -12.55 15.12
C ILE A 120 -8.65 -13.81 15.27
N ASP A 121 -9.23 -14.95 15.60
CA ASP A 121 -8.50 -16.22 15.74
C ASP A 121 -7.78 -16.59 14.44
N ARG A 122 -8.46 -16.46 13.29
CA ARG A 122 -7.85 -16.68 11.96
C ARG A 122 -6.63 -15.77 11.72
N GLU A 123 -6.72 -14.50 12.05
CA GLU A 123 -5.59 -13.59 11.89
C GLU A 123 -4.47 -13.88 12.89
N LEU A 124 -4.78 -14.33 14.09
CA LEU A 124 -3.77 -14.78 15.06
C LEU A 124 -3.06 -16.09 14.64
N GLU A 125 -3.73 -16.96 13.89
CA GLU A 125 -3.08 -18.10 13.23
C GLU A 125 -2.11 -17.66 12.12
N ARG A 126 -2.46 -16.60 11.37
CA ARG A 126 -1.58 -15.99 10.35
C ARG A 126 -0.37 -15.29 10.96
N PHE A 127 -0.55 -14.69 12.15
CA PHE A 127 0.47 -13.92 12.87
C PHE A 127 0.72 -14.48 14.27
N PRO A 128 1.40 -15.65 14.39
CA PRO A 128 1.59 -16.32 15.70
C PRO A 128 2.36 -15.49 16.73
N GLN A 129 3.16 -14.49 16.28
CA GLN A 129 3.86 -13.59 17.20
C GLN A 129 2.86 -12.66 17.92
N LEU A 130 1.80 -12.22 17.24
CA LEU A 130 0.74 -11.41 17.85
C LEU A 130 -0.06 -12.21 18.86
N ALA A 131 -0.32 -13.50 18.58
CA ALA A 131 -1.04 -14.39 19.49
C ALA A 131 -0.34 -14.49 20.87
N LYS A 132 1.00 -14.44 20.90
CA LYS A 132 1.78 -14.43 22.16
C LYS A 132 1.76 -13.10 22.90
N ARG A 133 1.21 -12.06 22.28
CA ARG A 133 1.28 -10.67 22.75
C ARG A 133 -0.10 -10.02 22.89
N LEU A 134 -1.18 -10.80 23.00
CA LEU A 134 -2.56 -10.33 22.98
C LEU A 134 -2.84 -9.22 24.01
N ASP A 135 -2.32 -9.36 25.22
CA ASP A 135 -2.49 -8.39 26.32
C ASP A 135 -1.42 -7.29 26.32
N SER A 136 -0.46 -7.33 25.38
CA SER A 136 0.56 -6.29 25.29
C SER A 136 0.00 -5.06 24.58
N LYS A 137 0.35 -3.86 25.06
CA LYS A 137 -0.01 -2.62 24.38
C LYS A 137 0.67 -2.50 23.02
N GLY A 138 -0.06 -2.00 22.02
CA GLY A 138 0.46 -1.80 20.66
C GLY A 138 1.74 -0.96 20.61
N GLY A 139 1.87 0.04 21.49
CA GLY A 139 3.08 0.85 21.59
C GLY A 139 4.31 0.13 22.17
N SER A 140 4.14 -1.03 22.82
CA SER A 140 5.24 -1.86 23.34
C SER A 140 5.73 -2.92 22.38
N LEU A 141 5.10 -3.06 21.21
CA LEU A 141 5.47 -3.98 20.17
C LEU A 141 6.71 -3.48 19.41
N SER A 142 7.52 -4.40 18.91
CA SER A 142 8.57 -4.07 17.93
C SER A 142 7.96 -3.52 16.64
N GLY A 143 8.74 -2.81 15.81
CA GLY A 143 8.25 -2.30 14.52
C GLY A 143 7.67 -3.38 13.62
N GLY A 144 8.28 -4.58 13.59
CA GLY A 144 7.76 -5.73 12.85
C GLY A 144 6.43 -6.25 13.39
N GLU A 145 6.28 -6.37 14.71
CA GLU A 145 5.01 -6.77 15.33
C GLU A 145 3.92 -5.71 15.11
N GLN A 146 4.27 -4.42 15.13
CA GLN A 146 3.33 -3.35 14.81
C GLN A 146 2.85 -3.43 13.35
N GLN A 147 3.74 -3.75 12.42
CA GLN A 147 3.39 -3.93 11.02
C GLN A 147 2.52 -5.18 10.79
N GLN A 148 2.83 -6.29 11.50
CA GLN A 148 1.97 -7.48 11.51
C GLN A 148 0.57 -7.14 12.05
N LEU A 149 0.47 -6.38 13.14
CA LEU A 149 -0.81 -5.95 13.71
C LEU A 149 -1.58 -5.04 12.75
N ALA A 150 -0.90 -4.12 12.07
CA ALA A 150 -1.52 -3.24 11.07
C ALA A 150 -2.11 -4.05 9.90
N LEU A 151 -1.37 -5.05 9.41
CA LEU A 151 -1.84 -5.94 8.35
C LEU A 151 -2.99 -6.84 8.82
N ALA A 152 -2.89 -7.44 10.01
CA ALA A 152 -3.95 -8.25 10.61
C ALA A 152 -5.27 -7.47 10.72
N LYS A 153 -5.22 -6.21 11.18
CA LYS A 153 -6.38 -5.31 11.26
C LYS A 153 -7.07 -5.11 9.91
N ALA A 154 -6.30 -4.95 8.84
CA ALA A 154 -6.85 -4.79 7.49
C ALA A 154 -7.47 -6.10 6.97
N LEU A 155 -6.84 -7.24 7.25
CA LEU A 155 -7.28 -8.56 6.81
C LEU A 155 -8.53 -9.06 7.53
N LEU A 156 -8.80 -8.60 8.76
CA LEU A 156 -10.08 -8.87 9.47
C LEU A 156 -11.31 -8.50 8.65
N LEU A 157 -11.19 -7.53 7.74
CA LEU A 157 -12.30 -7.03 6.92
C LEU A 157 -12.55 -7.89 5.67
N ASP A 158 -11.78 -8.96 5.43
CA ASP A 158 -11.80 -9.80 4.22
C ASP A 158 -11.76 -8.95 2.94
N PRO A 159 -10.71 -8.11 2.75
CA PRO A 159 -10.67 -7.18 1.64
C PRO A 159 -10.54 -7.91 0.30
N THR A 160 -11.22 -7.38 -0.74
CA THR A 160 -11.02 -7.77 -2.13
C THR A 160 -9.95 -6.93 -2.82
N LEU A 161 -9.69 -5.71 -2.27
CA LEU A 161 -8.58 -4.83 -2.63
C LEU A 161 -7.82 -4.41 -1.38
N LEU A 162 -6.54 -4.77 -1.30
CA LEU A 162 -5.65 -4.43 -0.21
C LEU A 162 -4.59 -3.44 -0.71
N CYS A 163 -4.65 -2.21 -0.23
CA CYS A 163 -3.66 -1.16 -0.48
C CYS A 163 -2.68 -1.11 0.69
N ILE A 164 -1.37 -1.14 0.41
CA ILE A 164 -0.33 -1.15 1.44
C ILE A 164 0.71 -0.08 1.16
N ASP A 165 0.91 0.82 2.11
CA ASP A 165 1.91 1.89 2.01
C ASP A 165 3.15 1.53 2.83
N GLU A 166 4.30 1.35 2.14
CA GLU A 166 5.64 1.15 2.73
C GLU A 166 5.74 0.02 3.77
N LEU A 167 5.36 -1.22 3.37
CA LEU A 167 5.36 -2.37 4.26
C LEU A 167 6.75 -2.71 4.83
N SER A 168 7.80 -2.53 4.02
CA SER A 168 9.16 -2.98 4.33
C SER A 168 10.00 -1.97 5.10
N LEU A 169 9.54 -0.72 5.23
CA LEU A 169 10.34 0.37 5.76
C LEU A 169 10.80 0.12 7.21
N GLY A 170 12.12 0.12 7.42
CA GLY A 170 12.73 -0.04 8.75
C GLY A 170 12.65 -1.45 9.33
N LEU A 171 12.23 -2.45 8.55
CA LEU A 171 12.13 -3.83 8.99
C LEU A 171 13.35 -4.67 8.56
N SER A 172 13.61 -5.73 9.31
CA SER A 172 14.63 -6.71 8.91
C SER A 172 14.14 -7.54 7.71
N PRO A 173 15.05 -8.04 6.84
CA PRO A 173 14.68 -8.87 5.70
C PRO A 173 13.84 -10.11 6.06
N VAL A 174 14.05 -10.68 7.24
CA VAL A 174 13.29 -11.83 7.74
C VAL A 174 11.82 -11.46 7.93
N ILE A 175 11.54 -10.36 8.62
CA ILE A 175 10.16 -9.89 8.86
C ILE A 175 9.49 -9.51 7.54
N VAL A 176 10.21 -8.84 6.62
CA VAL A 176 9.68 -8.52 5.28
C VAL A 176 9.26 -9.78 4.54
N SER A 177 10.09 -10.84 4.58
CA SER A 177 9.76 -12.13 3.95
C SER A 177 8.50 -12.76 4.55
N GLU A 178 8.36 -12.75 5.89
CA GLU A 178 7.17 -13.27 6.57
C GLU A 178 5.90 -12.51 6.15
N LEU A 179 5.96 -11.18 6.10
CA LEU A 179 4.84 -10.34 5.66
C LEU A 179 4.47 -10.60 4.18
N PHE A 180 5.47 -10.78 3.33
CA PHE A 180 5.25 -11.09 1.91
C PHE A 180 4.61 -12.47 1.73
N ASP A 181 4.97 -13.46 2.55
CA ASP A 181 4.33 -14.77 2.52
C ASP A 181 2.84 -14.69 2.91
N VAL A 182 2.50 -13.82 3.86
CA VAL A 182 1.09 -13.55 4.19
C VAL A 182 0.38 -12.90 3.01
N ILE A 183 0.96 -11.88 2.37
CA ILE A 183 0.35 -11.20 1.20
C ILE A 183 0.15 -12.18 0.04
N ARG A 184 1.14 -13.06 -0.26
CA ARG A 184 1.02 -14.08 -1.30
C ARG A 184 -0.15 -15.04 -1.02
N LYS A 185 -0.34 -15.47 0.23
CA LYS A 185 -1.45 -16.33 0.62
C LYS A 185 -2.79 -15.63 0.45
N VAL A 186 -2.91 -14.40 0.94
CA VAL A 186 -4.14 -13.59 0.82
C VAL A 186 -4.47 -13.29 -0.65
N ASN A 187 -3.45 -13.06 -1.47
CA ASN A 187 -3.63 -12.88 -2.91
C ASN A 187 -4.06 -14.19 -3.60
N ALA A 188 -3.46 -15.33 -3.24
CA ALA A 188 -3.88 -16.64 -3.74
C ALA A 188 -5.34 -16.97 -3.37
N ASP A 189 -5.84 -16.45 -2.25
CA ASP A 189 -7.25 -16.52 -1.83
C ASP A 189 -8.16 -15.53 -2.60
N GLY A 190 -7.61 -14.76 -3.56
CA GLY A 190 -8.35 -13.90 -4.50
C GLY A 190 -8.30 -12.39 -4.20
N CYS A 191 -7.58 -11.94 -3.18
CA CYS A 191 -7.42 -10.53 -2.88
C CYS A 191 -6.46 -9.86 -3.89
N THR A 192 -6.89 -8.75 -4.49
CA THR A 192 -6.04 -7.87 -5.32
C THR A 192 -5.22 -6.97 -4.41
N CYS A 193 -3.95 -6.73 -4.74
CA CYS A 193 -3.08 -5.93 -3.89
C CYS A 193 -2.41 -4.80 -4.68
N VAL A 194 -2.34 -3.60 -4.06
CA VAL A 194 -1.50 -2.48 -4.53
C VAL A 194 -0.48 -2.19 -3.44
N LEU A 195 0.79 -2.47 -3.73
CA LEU A 195 1.90 -2.31 -2.80
C LEU A 195 2.74 -1.11 -3.16
N VAL A 196 2.77 -0.10 -2.31
CA VAL A 196 3.72 1.02 -2.42
C VAL A 196 5.03 0.62 -1.76
N GLU A 197 6.11 0.70 -2.51
CA GLU A 197 7.47 0.46 -2.02
C GLU A 197 8.47 1.47 -2.59
N GLN A 198 9.54 1.70 -1.84
CA GLN A 198 10.64 2.56 -2.28
C GLN A 198 11.71 1.75 -3.01
N SER A 199 11.90 0.49 -2.62
CA SER A 199 12.91 -0.39 -3.18
C SER A 199 12.31 -1.28 -4.28
N LEU A 200 12.83 -1.12 -5.50
CA LEU A 200 12.47 -1.98 -6.62
C LEU A 200 12.83 -3.46 -6.34
N ASN A 201 13.98 -3.72 -5.71
CA ASN A 201 14.38 -5.09 -5.36
C ASN A 201 13.43 -5.75 -4.34
N VAL A 202 12.83 -4.96 -3.46
CA VAL A 202 11.82 -5.43 -2.50
C VAL A 202 10.51 -5.70 -3.24
N ALA A 203 10.04 -4.76 -4.06
CA ALA A 203 8.81 -4.90 -4.83
C ALA A 203 8.87 -6.08 -5.80
N ALA A 204 10.00 -6.28 -6.50
CA ALA A 204 10.19 -7.37 -7.46
C ALA A 204 10.13 -8.78 -6.83
N GLN A 205 10.27 -8.89 -5.51
CA GLN A 205 10.07 -10.18 -4.81
C GLN A 205 8.60 -10.58 -4.75
N LEU A 206 7.67 -9.63 -4.83
CA LEU A 206 6.25 -9.85 -4.66
C LEU A 206 5.43 -9.48 -5.90
N CYS A 207 5.78 -8.40 -6.58
CA CYS A 207 5.03 -7.85 -7.70
C CYS A 207 5.61 -8.29 -9.04
N GLN A 208 4.74 -8.76 -9.96
CA GLN A 208 5.16 -9.06 -11.33
C GLN A 208 5.15 -7.81 -12.21
N ARG A 209 4.19 -6.91 -11.99
CA ARG A 209 4.05 -5.64 -12.70
C ARG A 209 4.25 -4.47 -11.73
N ALA A 210 4.81 -3.39 -12.26
CA ALA A 210 5.04 -2.18 -11.51
C ALA A 210 4.65 -0.94 -12.31
N VAL A 211 4.09 0.03 -11.60
CA VAL A 211 3.89 1.41 -12.07
C VAL A 211 4.92 2.28 -11.36
N PHE A 212 5.73 3.02 -12.14
CA PHE A 212 6.71 3.95 -11.58
C PHE A 212 6.20 5.39 -11.68
N LEU A 213 6.08 6.02 -10.52
CA LEU A 213 5.63 7.39 -10.36
C LEU A 213 6.81 8.33 -10.09
N GLU A 214 6.90 9.43 -10.83
CA GLU A 214 7.86 10.49 -10.58
C GLU A 214 7.16 11.85 -10.65
N LYS A 215 7.29 12.64 -9.59
CA LYS A 215 6.70 13.98 -9.49
C LYS A 215 5.22 14.03 -9.90
N GLY A 216 4.45 13.06 -9.44
CA GLY A 216 3.01 12.97 -9.69
C GLY A 216 2.60 12.50 -11.09
N VAL A 217 3.54 11.98 -11.89
CA VAL A 217 3.28 11.49 -13.26
C VAL A 217 3.74 10.04 -13.38
N VAL A 218 2.95 9.20 -14.05
CA VAL A 218 3.38 7.83 -14.41
C VAL A 218 4.45 7.91 -15.49
N LYS A 219 5.63 7.34 -15.21
CA LYS A 219 6.78 7.29 -16.12
C LYS A 219 7.00 5.90 -16.72
N PHE A 220 6.49 4.88 -16.05
CA PHE A 220 6.57 3.49 -16.50
C PHE A 220 5.37 2.73 -15.99
N ASP A 221 4.89 1.82 -16.81
CA ASP A 221 3.88 0.82 -16.48
C ASP A 221 4.22 -0.45 -17.25
N GLY A 222 4.58 -1.53 -16.57
CA GLY A 222 5.04 -2.77 -17.20
C GLY A 222 5.59 -3.79 -16.21
N MET A 223 6.26 -4.81 -16.72
CA MET A 223 6.84 -5.86 -15.89
C MET A 223 7.94 -5.30 -14.97
N ALA A 224 7.92 -5.68 -13.69
CA ALA A 224 8.90 -5.19 -12.70
C ALA A 224 10.36 -5.51 -13.10
N GLY A 225 10.58 -6.63 -13.81
CA GLY A 225 11.90 -6.98 -14.36
C GLY A 225 12.41 -6.00 -15.41
N GLU A 226 11.55 -5.49 -16.29
CA GLU A 226 11.92 -4.50 -17.30
C GLU A 226 12.35 -3.16 -16.69
N LEU A 227 11.75 -2.80 -15.55
CA LEU A 227 12.13 -1.60 -14.82
C LEU A 227 13.57 -1.70 -14.24
N LEU A 228 14.00 -2.92 -13.85
CA LEU A 228 15.38 -3.17 -13.42
C LEU A 228 16.41 -2.97 -14.56
N GLU A 229 16.03 -3.25 -15.79
CA GLU A 229 16.91 -3.09 -16.96
C GLU A 229 17.01 -1.64 -17.44
N ARG A 230 16.03 -0.79 -17.12
CA ARG A 230 16.04 0.64 -17.41
C ARG A 230 16.92 1.40 -16.41
N GLY A 231 18.23 1.46 -16.72
CA GLY A 231 19.25 2.04 -15.83
C GLY A 231 19.04 3.52 -15.47
N ASP A 232 18.28 4.28 -16.26
CA ASP A 232 17.88 5.68 -15.97
C ASP A 232 16.81 5.75 -14.89
N LEU A 233 15.76 4.95 -14.99
CA LEU A 233 14.67 4.88 -14.00
C LEU A 233 15.14 4.12 -12.75
N ALA A 234 15.91 3.04 -12.91
CA ALA A 234 16.53 2.34 -11.80
C ALA A 234 17.42 3.29 -10.97
N ARG A 235 18.23 4.14 -11.61
CA ARG A 235 19.04 5.16 -10.91
C ARG A 235 18.18 6.18 -10.16
N ALA A 236 17.06 6.62 -10.70
CA ALA A 236 16.15 7.53 -10.00
C ALA A 236 15.57 6.89 -8.72
N VAL A 237 15.28 5.59 -8.74
CA VAL A 237 14.87 4.82 -7.55
C VAL A 237 16.03 4.68 -6.54
N PHE A 238 17.27 4.41 -7.03
CA PHE A 238 18.43 4.16 -6.17
C PHE A 238 19.14 5.43 -5.68
N LEU A 239 19.07 6.55 -6.42
CA LEU A 239 19.81 7.78 -6.11
C LEU A 239 18.96 8.87 -5.45
N GLY A 240 17.63 8.66 -5.28
CA GLY A 240 16.75 9.61 -4.59
C GLY A 240 17.15 9.94 -3.14
N ASP A 241 17.99 9.12 -2.52
CA ASP A 241 18.43 9.28 -1.12
C ASP A 241 19.89 9.78 -0.98
N GLY A 242 20.66 9.99 -2.09
CA GLY A 242 22.11 10.21 -2.01
C GLY A 242 22.60 11.67 -2.17
N GLU A 243 21.86 12.59 -2.75
CA GLU A 243 22.44 13.90 -3.15
C GLU A 243 22.19 15.08 -2.21
N ASN A 244 21.47 14.94 -1.10
CA ASN A 244 21.27 16.06 -0.15
C ASN A 244 22.25 16.11 1.02
N GLY A 245 23.25 15.21 1.10
CA GLY A 245 24.18 15.10 2.23
C GLY A 245 25.53 15.84 2.08
N HIS A 246 25.97 16.28 0.90
CA HIS A 246 27.37 16.69 0.70
C HIS A 246 27.61 18.06 0.02
N ARG A 247 26.68 19.01 0.08
CA ARG A 247 26.94 20.40 -0.35
C ARG A 247 26.73 21.45 0.75
N ARG A 248 27.26 21.23 1.95
CA ARG A 248 27.53 22.33 2.93
C ARG A 248 28.81 21.98 3.68
N ASN A 249 29.94 22.34 3.14
CA ASN A 249 31.13 22.84 3.86
C ASN A 249 32.34 22.88 2.91
N ASN A 250 32.45 23.93 2.15
CA ASN A 250 33.77 24.41 1.72
C ASN A 250 33.69 25.82 1.14
N LYS A 251 33.34 26.81 1.97
CA LYS A 251 33.70 28.23 1.73
C LYS A 251 33.75 28.94 3.07
N ALA A 252 34.84 28.73 3.81
CA ALA A 252 35.33 29.68 4.80
C ALA A 252 36.74 29.28 5.19
N LYS A 253 37.71 29.69 4.39
CA LYS A 253 39.10 29.99 4.81
C LYS A 253 39.88 30.47 3.56
N LYS A 254 39.80 31.77 3.29
CA LYS A 254 40.93 32.59 2.91
C LYS A 254 40.57 34.06 3.18
#